data_1965ce72dc062621e42b145b1a2fbb11
#
_entry.id   1965ce72dc062621e42b145b1a2fbb11
#
_cell.length_a   1.000
_cell.length_b   1.000
_cell.length_c   1.000
_cell.angle_alpha   90.00
_cell.angle_beta   90.00
_cell.angle_gamma   90.00
#
_symmetry.space_group_name_H-M   'P 1'
#
loop_
_entity.id
_entity.type
_entity.pdbx_description
1 polymer ?
#
loop_
_entity_poly.entity_id
_entity_poly.type
_entity_poly.pdbx_seq_one_letter_code
_entity_poly.pdbx_strand_id
1 'polypeptide(L)'
;GHAMGSPGGYPVHLMRWNSMGQSSARSLEALLKLGEPEAVRAVAQAPSITDELARRAWWALPTMEVARYLLAHRVVCTGIMGPVLAEFLIEHLPFEEDPIQAMNAIRAVVGAGLMAADKVPSLWAKSKHRPHYFLGFLEHQPDDLPPEPPRVLSGAEAQTLAEAFAVDDPWAKTLLRTHGPSGQSFLRARLAALEKPPAPEAVFLALDLLGHYFAALRYLALPAGWPETLQREALAMADLCQVSQQLALPILAKTTAVGPLMRRHLEPVLAPLLMQMQVLRGKA
;
A
#
# COMPACT_ATOMS: atom_id res chain seq x y z
N GLY A 1 -15.26 -36.75 11.12
CA GLY A 1 -16.60 -36.33 11.58
C GLY A 1 -16.64 -35.36 12.76
N HIS A 2 -15.51 -35.12 13.45
CA HIS A 2 -15.51 -34.24 14.65
C HIS A 2 -14.91 -32.83 14.43
N ALA A 3 -14.48 -32.49 13.22
CA ALA A 3 -14.00 -31.15 12.89
C ALA A 3 -15.13 -30.11 12.70
N MET A 4 -16.38 -30.55 12.65
CA MET A 4 -17.54 -29.67 12.38
C MET A 4 -18.06 -28.92 13.61
N GLY A 5 -17.49 -29.11 14.79
CA GLY A 5 -17.93 -28.45 16.03
C GLY A 5 -17.04 -27.29 16.51
N SER A 6 -16.02 -26.90 15.75
CA SER A 6 -15.14 -25.78 16.11
C SER A 6 -15.77 -24.43 15.71
N PRO A 7 -15.71 -23.36 16.53
CA PRO A 7 -16.13 -22.05 16.12
C PRO A 7 -15.35 -21.61 14.87
N GLY A 8 -16.03 -21.44 13.74
CA GLY A 8 -15.42 -21.12 12.46
C GLY A 8 -15.25 -22.32 11.49
N GLY A 9 -15.51 -23.55 11.95
CA GLY A 9 -15.51 -24.75 11.11
C GLY A 9 -14.15 -25.16 10.52
N TYR A 10 -14.21 -26.11 9.60
CA TYR A 10 -13.08 -26.70 8.86
C TYR A 10 -12.10 -25.67 8.22
N PRO A 11 -12.55 -24.57 7.59
CA PRO A 11 -11.66 -23.59 6.95
C PRO A 11 -10.69 -22.92 7.94
N VAL A 12 -11.18 -22.52 9.11
CA VAL A 12 -10.35 -21.85 10.13
C VAL A 12 -9.29 -22.78 10.69
N HIS A 13 -9.61 -24.05 10.83
CA HIS A 13 -8.66 -25.06 11.30
C HIS A 13 -7.53 -25.27 10.27
N LEU A 14 -7.86 -25.34 8.98
CA LEU A 14 -6.87 -25.47 7.92
C LEU A 14 -5.96 -24.24 7.81
N MET A 15 -6.52 -23.05 7.90
CA MET A 15 -5.73 -21.81 7.89
C MET A 15 -4.77 -21.73 9.08
N ARG A 16 -5.23 -22.10 10.28
CA ARG A 16 -4.42 -22.12 11.48
C ARG A 16 -3.29 -23.16 11.42
N TRP A 17 -3.55 -24.30 10.80
CA TRP A 17 -2.58 -25.38 10.63
C TRP A 17 -1.48 -25.01 9.64
N ASN A 18 -1.86 -24.32 8.55
CA ASN A 18 -0.93 -23.82 7.55
C ASN A 18 -0.06 -22.67 8.09
N SER A 19 -0.63 -21.75 8.88
CA SER A 19 0.13 -20.64 9.48
C SER A 19 1.20 -21.08 10.49
N MET A 20 1.07 -22.29 11.04
CA MET A 20 2.07 -22.87 11.96
C MET A 20 3.24 -23.57 11.23
N GLY A 21 3.33 -23.49 9.89
CA GLY A 21 4.43 -24.06 9.11
C GLY A 21 4.51 -25.60 9.13
N GLN A 22 3.47 -26.28 9.61
CA GLN A 22 3.45 -27.74 9.79
C GLN A 22 2.97 -28.52 8.56
N SER A 23 2.59 -27.84 7.48
CA SER A 23 2.11 -28.51 6.27
C SER A 23 3.26 -28.93 5.36
N SER A 24 3.40 -30.24 5.18
CA SER A 24 4.31 -30.79 4.16
C SER A 24 3.73 -30.62 2.75
N ALA A 25 4.57 -30.65 1.72
CA ALA A 25 4.13 -30.61 0.33
C ALA A 25 3.08 -31.72 0.02
N ARG A 26 3.24 -32.91 0.60
CA ARG A 26 2.26 -34.02 0.46
C ARG A 26 0.90 -33.68 1.08
N SER A 27 0.89 -32.98 2.23
CA SER A 27 -0.35 -32.54 2.88
C SER A 27 -1.07 -31.50 2.03
N LEU A 28 -0.33 -30.56 1.43
CA LEU A 28 -0.89 -29.56 0.52
C LEU A 28 -1.45 -30.19 -0.76
N GLU A 29 -0.76 -31.18 -1.34
CA GLU A 29 -1.29 -31.94 -2.47
C GLU A 29 -2.57 -32.71 -2.13
N ALA A 30 -2.64 -33.29 -0.93
CA ALA A 30 -3.84 -33.98 -0.47
C ALA A 30 -5.03 -33.01 -0.30
N LEU A 31 -4.77 -31.79 0.19
CA LEU A 31 -5.79 -30.74 0.29
C LEU A 31 -6.32 -30.30 -1.07
N LEU A 32 -5.44 -30.14 -2.07
CA LEU A 32 -5.86 -29.80 -3.44
C LEU A 32 -6.75 -30.87 -4.07
N LYS A 33 -6.54 -32.16 -3.74
CA LYS A 33 -7.37 -33.27 -4.24
C LYS A 33 -8.79 -33.25 -3.69
N LEU A 34 -9.06 -32.52 -2.60
CA LEU A 34 -10.42 -32.34 -2.10
C LEU A 34 -11.26 -31.48 -3.06
N GLY A 35 -10.61 -30.59 -3.81
CA GLY A 35 -11.28 -29.70 -4.78
C GLY A 35 -12.18 -28.64 -4.17
N GLU A 36 -12.20 -28.51 -2.85
CA GLU A 36 -13.01 -27.53 -2.13
C GLU A 36 -12.34 -26.14 -2.19
N PRO A 37 -13.08 -25.05 -2.48
CA PRO A 37 -12.53 -23.71 -2.58
C PRO A 37 -11.72 -23.29 -1.33
N GLU A 38 -12.17 -23.65 -0.13
CA GLU A 38 -11.49 -23.36 1.13
C GLU A 38 -10.14 -24.09 1.23
N ALA A 39 -10.07 -25.32 0.77
CA ALA A 39 -8.83 -26.11 0.75
C ALA A 39 -7.82 -25.49 -0.23
N VAL A 40 -8.28 -25.05 -1.40
CA VAL A 40 -7.45 -24.37 -2.39
C VAL A 40 -6.92 -23.03 -1.85
N ARG A 41 -7.75 -22.21 -1.20
CA ARG A 41 -7.33 -20.98 -0.54
C ARG A 41 -6.30 -21.23 0.56
N ALA A 42 -6.50 -22.26 1.35
CA ALA A 42 -5.55 -22.64 2.39
C ALA A 42 -4.19 -23.04 1.80
N VAL A 43 -4.17 -23.79 0.69
CA VAL A 43 -2.93 -24.12 -0.01
C VAL A 43 -2.27 -22.89 -0.59
N ALA A 44 -3.02 -21.97 -1.18
CA ALA A 44 -2.50 -20.74 -1.77
C ALA A 44 -1.82 -19.81 -0.72
N GLN A 45 -2.20 -19.93 0.55
CA GLN A 45 -1.62 -19.17 1.67
C GLN A 45 -0.51 -19.93 2.41
N ALA A 46 -0.23 -21.17 2.05
CA ALA A 46 0.70 -22.00 2.80
C ALA A 46 2.17 -21.52 2.63
N PRO A 47 2.94 -21.31 3.72
CA PRO A 47 4.33 -20.87 3.64
C PRO A 47 5.24 -21.83 2.85
N SER A 48 4.89 -23.12 2.80
CA SER A 48 5.63 -24.17 2.09
C SER A 48 5.16 -24.39 0.65
N ILE A 49 4.45 -23.44 0.07
CA ILE A 49 4.00 -23.52 -1.33
C ILE A 49 5.19 -23.56 -2.29
N THR A 50 5.03 -24.30 -3.38
CA THR A 50 5.96 -24.33 -4.50
C THR A 50 5.31 -23.76 -5.75
N ASP A 51 6.07 -23.40 -6.77
CA ASP A 51 5.51 -22.90 -8.04
C ASP A 51 4.57 -23.93 -8.71
N GLU A 52 4.91 -25.22 -8.61
CA GLU A 52 4.05 -26.30 -9.12
C GLU A 52 2.73 -26.42 -8.31
N LEU A 53 2.78 -26.32 -7.00
CA LEU A 53 1.56 -26.29 -6.18
C LEU A 53 0.72 -25.06 -6.46
N ALA A 54 1.37 -23.91 -6.68
CA ALA A 54 0.71 -22.67 -7.08
C ALA A 54 -0.01 -22.85 -8.43
N ARG A 55 0.63 -23.47 -9.40
CA ARG A 55 0.03 -23.79 -10.71
C ARG A 55 -1.22 -24.66 -10.55
N ARG A 56 -1.17 -25.69 -9.72
CA ARG A 56 -2.31 -26.58 -9.46
C ARG A 56 -3.42 -25.88 -8.69
N ALA A 57 -3.10 -25.08 -7.69
CA ALA A 57 -4.07 -24.29 -6.94
C ALA A 57 -4.79 -23.28 -7.84
N TRP A 58 -4.02 -22.59 -8.69
CA TRP A 58 -4.56 -21.70 -9.71
C TRP A 58 -5.49 -22.39 -10.68
N TRP A 59 -5.10 -23.55 -11.19
CA TRP A 59 -5.93 -24.30 -12.11
C TRP A 59 -7.24 -24.80 -11.47
N ALA A 60 -7.21 -25.13 -10.18
CA ALA A 60 -8.38 -25.58 -9.43
C ALA A 60 -9.36 -24.44 -9.09
N LEU A 61 -8.86 -23.21 -8.85
CA LEU A 61 -9.68 -22.06 -8.46
C LEU A 61 -9.07 -20.73 -8.99
N PRO A 62 -9.28 -20.38 -10.27
CA PRO A 62 -8.72 -19.18 -10.88
C PRO A 62 -9.50 -17.92 -10.49
N THR A 63 -9.26 -17.40 -9.29
CA THR A 63 -9.89 -16.20 -8.74
C THR A 63 -8.86 -15.13 -8.39
N MET A 64 -9.28 -13.85 -8.38
CA MET A 64 -8.42 -12.73 -7.96
C MET A 64 -7.88 -12.93 -6.53
N GLU A 65 -8.67 -13.52 -5.66
CA GLU A 65 -8.26 -13.82 -4.29
C GLU A 65 -7.09 -14.83 -4.25
N VAL A 66 -7.22 -15.95 -4.96
CA VAL A 66 -6.17 -16.98 -5.03
C VAL A 66 -4.92 -16.43 -5.71
N ALA A 67 -5.05 -15.66 -6.79
CA ALA A 67 -3.91 -15.02 -7.45
C ALA A 67 -3.11 -14.12 -6.51
N ARG A 68 -3.80 -13.32 -5.67
CA ARG A 68 -3.14 -12.46 -4.66
C ARG A 68 -2.44 -13.26 -3.57
N TYR A 69 -3.07 -14.32 -3.07
CA TYR A 69 -2.44 -15.19 -2.06
C TYR A 69 -1.17 -15.84 -2.62
N LEU A 70 -1.21 -16.31 -3.85
CA LEU A 70 -0.06 -16.91 -4.52
C LEU A 70 1.08 -15.90 -4.74
N LEU A 71 0.79 -14.67 -5.17
CA LEU A 71 1.77 -13.61 -5.35
C LEU A 71 2.38 -13.06 -4.03
N ALA A 72 1.86 -13.44 -2.87
CA ALA A 72 2.52 -13.15 -1.60
C ALA A 72 3.78 -14.01 -1.37
N HIS A 73 3.99 -15.06 -2.18
CA HIS A 73 5.12 -15.98 -2.02
C HIS A 73 6.21 -15.70 -3.06
N ARG A 74 7.41 -15.40 -2.58
CA ARG A 74 8.56 -15.08 -3.46
C ARG A 74 8.86 -16.19 -4.47
N VAL A 75 8.73 -17.47 -4.06
CA VAL A 75 8.96 -18.62 -4.97
C VAL A 75 8.01 -18.62 -6.15
N VAL A 76 6.78 -18.18 -5.96
CA VAL A 76 5.77 -18.04 -7.04
C VAL A 76 6.07 -16.81 -7.90
N CYS A 77 6.42 -15.66 -7.28
CA CYS A 77 6.77 -14.45 -8.02
C CYS A 77 7.93 -14.66 -8.99
N THR A 78 8.94 -15.44 -8.59
CA THR A 78 10.12 -15.75 -9.42
C THR A 78 9.95 -16.98 -10.30
N GLY A 79 8.83 -17.70 -10.16
CA GLY A 79 8.48 -18.89 -10.93
C GLY A 79 7.71 -18.58 -12.21
N ILE A 80 7.25 -19.63 -12.85
CA ILE A 80 6.47 -19.56 -14.11
C ILE A 80 5.09 -18.91 -13.87
N MET A 81 4.53 -19.12 -12.67
CA MET A 81 3.18 -18.64 -12.35
C MET A 81 3.13 -17.13 -12.06
N GLY A 82 4.22 -16.53 -11.59
CA GLY A 82 4.24 -15.10 -11.24
C GLY A 82 3.68 -14.18 -12.33
N PRO A 83 4.25 -14.17 -13.56
CA PRO A 83 3.75 -13.34 -14.66
C PRO A 83 2.29 -13.64 -15.03
N VAL A 84 1.89 -14.90 -15.03
CA VAL A 84 0.51 -15.33 -15.36
C VAL A 84 -0.50 -14.75 -14.37
N LEU A 85 -0.18 -14.83 -13.07
CA LEU A 85 -1.05 -14.33 -12.01
C LEU A 85 -1.12 -12.80 -12.00
N ALA A 86 0.02 -12.15 -12.26
CA ALA A 86 0.09 -10.69 -12.34
C ALA A 86 -0.74 -10.16 -13.52
N GLU A 87 -0.60 -10.75 -14.70
CA GLU A 87 -1.39 -10.40 -15.88
C GLU A 87 -2.88 -10.57 -15.62
N PHE A 88 -3.29 -11.71 -15.07
CA PHE A 88 -4.68 -11.98 -14.72
C PHE A 88 -5.26 -10.92 -13.77
N LEU A 89 -4.52 -10.55 -12.70
CA LEU A 89 -4.98 -9.55 -11.74
C LEU A 89 -5.22 -8.18 -12.41
N ILE A 90 -4.31 -7.78 -13.31
CA ILE A 90 -4.43 -6.48 -13.99
C ILE A 90 -5.54 -6.48 -15.05
N GLU A 91 -5.73 -7.57 -15.77
CA GLU A 91 -6.80 -7.71 -16.76
C GLU A 91 -8.19 -7.73 -16.12
N HIS A 92 -8.33 -8.37 -14.96
CA HIS A 92 -9.61 -8.50 -14.25
C HIS A 92 -9.90 -7.32 -13.30
N LEU A 93 -8.92 -6.44 -13.06
CA LEU A 93 -9.08 -5.28 -12.19
C LEU A 93 -10.28 -4.37 -12.53
N PRO A 94 -10.66 -4.12 -13.81
CA PRO A 94 -11.83 -3.32 -14.14
C PRO A 94 -13.15 -3.90 -13.65
N PHE A 95 -13.23 -5.23 -13.47
CA PHE A 95 -14.40 -5.97 -13.04
C PHE A 95 -14.47 -6.16 -11.52
N GLU A 96 -13.41 -5.79 -10.79
CA GLU A 96 -13.41 -5.84 -9.34
C GLU A 96 -14.19 -4.66 -8.77
N GLU A 97 -15.31 -4.97 -8.11
CA GLU A 97 -16.22 -3.98 -7.53
C GLU A 97 -15.79 -3.55 -6.13
N ASP A 98 -15.14 -4.44 -5.37
CA ASP A 98 -14.62 -4.13 -4.03
C ASP A 98 -13.34 -3.29 -4.14
N PRO A 99 -13.37 -2.02 -3.69
CA PRO A 99 -12.20 -1.14 -3.79
C PRO A 99 -10.97 -1.65 -3.01
N ILE A 100 -11.17 -2.40 -1.92
CA ILE A 100 -10.08 -2.96 -1.13
C ILE A 100 -9.44 -4.13 -1.87
N GLN A 101 -10.24 -4.98 -2.50
CA GLN A 101 -9.73 -6.08 -3.31
C GLN A 101 -8.97 -5.56 -4.53
N ALA A 102 -9.49 -4.52 -5.19
CA ALA A 102 -8.81 -3.85 -6.31
C ALA A 102 -7.47 -3.21 -5.88
N MET A 103 -7.44 -2.51 -4.75
CA MET A 103 -6.21 -1.97 -4.15
C MET A 103 -5.19 -3.08 -3.88
N ASN A 104 -5.62 -4.18 -3.26
CA ASN A 104 -4.77 -5.30 -2.91
C ASN A 104 -4.26 -6.06 -4.14
N ALA A 105 -5.00 -6.09 -5.24
CA ALA A 105 -4.53 -6.66 -6.51
C ALA A 105 -3.34 -5.88 -7.07
N ILE A 106 -3.42 -4.54 -7.09
CA ILE A 106 -2.29 -3.69 -7.52
C ILE A 106 -1.10 -3.86 -6.57
N ARG A 107 -1.34 -3.85 -5.24
CA ARG A 107 -0.29 -4.08 -4.23
C ARG A 107 0.46 -5.39 -4.47
N ALA A 108 -0.27 -6.48 -4.72
CA ALA A 108 0.32 -7.79 -4.95
C ALA A 108 1.23 -7.80 -6.19
N VAL A 109 0.77 -7.21 -7.30
CA VAL A 109 1.54 -7.18 -8.56
C VAL A 109 2.76 -6.26 -8.45
N VAL A 110 2.60 -5.08 -7.85
CA VAL A 110 3.72 -4.12 -7.64
C VAL A 110 4.72 -4.68 -6.65
N GLY A 111 4.24 -5.24 -5.53
CA GLY A 111 5.10 -5.85 -4.49
C GLY A 111 5.88 -7.08 -4.99
N ALA A 112 5.30 -7.83 -5.92
CA ALA A 112 5.99 -8.94 -6.59
C ALA A 112 7.05 -8.47 -7.62
N GLY A 113 7.09 -7.18 -7.97
CA GLY A 113 7.95 -6.64 -9.03
C GLY A 113 7.50 -7.05 -10.44
N LEU A 114 6.24 -7.42 -10.61
CA LEU A 114 5.67 -7.96 -11.86
C LEU A 114 4.75 -6.96 -12.58
N MET A 115 4.71 -5.71 -12.13
CA MET A 115 3.93 -4.68 -12.81
C MET A 115 4.58 -4.32 -14.15
N ALA A 116 3.91 -4.60 -15.24
CA ALA A 116 4.39 -4.26 -16.57
C ALA A 116 4.45 -2.73 -16.76
N ALA A 117 5.59 -2.22 -17.23
CA ALA A 117 5.86 -0.78 -17.32
C ALA A 117 4.86 -0.04 -18.22
N ASP A 118 4.37 -0.67 -19.27
CA ASP A 118 3.36 -0.13 -20.20
C ASP A 118 1.97 0.01 -19.55
N LYS A 119 1.67 -0.75 -18.50
CA LYS A 119 0.40 -0.69 -17.77
C LYS A 119 0.36 0.41 -16.72
N VAL A 120 1.51 0.82 -16.17
CA VAL A 120 1.60 1.83 -15.10
C VAL A 120 0.93 3.16 -15.48
N PRO A 121 1.19 3.80 -16.64
CA PRO A 121 0.57 5.09 -16.96
C PRO A 121 -0.95 5.02 -17.04
N SER A 122 -1.50 3.94 -17.61
CA SER A 122 -2.94 3.78 -17.77
C SER A 122 -3.64 3.53 -16.43
N LEU A 123 -3.07 2.71 -15.54
CA LEU A 123 -3.59 2.47 -14.21
C LEU A 123 -3.47 3.71 -13.32
N TRP A 124 -2.35 4.41 -13.40
CA TRP A 124 -2.15 5.67 -12.69
C TRP A 124 -3.16 6.75 -13.12
N ALA A 125 -3.46 6.85 -14.41
CA ALA A 125 -4.49 7.76 -14.90
C ALA A 125 -5.89 7.39 -14.39
N LYS A 126 -6.25 6.09 -14.34
CA LYS A 126 -7.51 5.59 -13.78
C LYS A 126 -7.64 5.86 -12.28
N SER A 127 -6.51 5.96 -11.56
CA SER A 127 -6.48 6.26 -10.12
C SER A 127 -7.06 7.63 -9.77
N LYS A 128 -7.15 8.56 -10.72
CA LYS A 128 -7.86 9.85 -10.54
C LYS A 128 -9.34 9.66 -10.19
N HIS A 129 -9.96 8.61 -10.73
CA HIS A 129 -11.37 8.27 -10.50
C HIS A 129 -11.55 7.18 -9.44
N ARG A 130 -10.49 6.40 -9.19
CA ARG A 130 -10.43 5.32 -8.20
C ARG A 130 -9.22 5.51 -7.28
N PRO A 131 -9.24 6.47 -6.33
CA PRO A 131 -8.05 6.88 -5.55
C PRO A 131 -7.38 5.76 -4.75
N HIS A 132 -8.11 4.71 -4.41
CA HIS A 132 -7.56 3.51 -3.77
C HIS A 132 -6.52 2.77 -4.65
N TYR A 133 -6.56 2.92 -5.97
CA TYR A 133 -5.53 2.36 -6.86
C TYR A 133 -4.15 2.98 -6.60
N PHE A 134 -4.09 4.28 -6.26
CA PHE A 134 -2.82 4.91 -5.89
C PHE A 134 -2.13 4.17 -4.75
N LEU A 135 -2.88 3.76 -3.72
CA LEU A 135 -2.32 3.08 -2.55
C LEU A 135 -1.61 1.79 -2.91
N GLY A 136 -2.08 1.09 -3.94
CA GLY A 136 -1.43 -0.11 -4.45
C GLY A 136 0.00 0.11 -4.96
N PHE A 137 0.30 1.29 -5.50
CA PHE A 137 1.65 1.65 -5.97
C PHE A 137 2.53 2.17 -4.84
N LEU A 138 1.97 2.99 -3.95
CA LEU A 138 2.73 3.81 -2.99
C LEU A 138 3.48 3.00 -1.93
N GLU A 139 3.10 1.76 -1.68
CA GLU A 139 3.74 0.92 -0.67
C GLU A 139 5.11 0.41 -1.12
N HIS A 140 5.22 0.01 -2.37
CA HIS A 140 6.42 -0.66 -2.88
C HIS A 140 7.29 0.22 -3.78
N GLN A 141 6.72 1.27 -4.36
CA GLN A 141 7.40 2.15 -5.32
C GLN A 141 7.15 3.63 -5.02
N PRO A 142 7.38 4.14 -3.79
CA PRO A 142 7.10 5.54 -3.45
C PRO A 142 7.97 6.55 -4.22
N ASP A 143 9.13 6.12 -4.71
CA ASP A 143 10.10 6.96 -5.41
C ASP A 143 10.14 6.74 -6.94
N ASP A 144 9.39 5.74 -7.43
CA ASP A 144 9.30 5.42 -8.87
C ASP A 144 7.84 5.53 -9.34
N LEU A 145 7.30 6.72 -9.21
CA LEU A 145 5.92 7.04 -9.59
C LEU A 145 5.89 7.86 -10.88
N PRO A 146 4.82 7.75 -11.69
CA PRO A 146 4.62 8.63 -12.83
C PRO A 146 4.76 10.09 -12.41
N PRO A 147 5.62 10.89 -13.07
CA PRO A 147 6.09 12.16 -12.56
C PRO A 147 5.00 13.25 -12.56
N GLU A 148 5.00 14.06 -11.50
CA GLU A 148 4.32 15.36 -11.42
C GLU A 148 5.36 16.48 -11.56
N PRO A 149 4.94 17.72 -11.91
CA PRO A 149 5.84 18.86 -11.88
C PRO A 149 6.51 19.01 -10.51
N PRO A 150 7.85 19.14 -10.46
CA PRO A 150 8.56 19.30 -9.20
C PRO A 150 8.21 20.64 -8.53
N ARG A 151 8.43 20.72 -7.22
CA ARG A 151 8.32 21.96 -6.46
C ARG A 151 9.40 22.92 -6.91
N VAL A 152 8.99 24.12 -7.31
CA VAL A 152 9.92 25.19 -7.69
C VAL A 152 10.46 25.85 -6.43
N LEU A 153 11.78 25.92 -6.31
CA LEU A 153 12.50 26.57 -5.21
C LEU A 153 13.00 27.95 -5.66
N SER A 154 13.00 28.91 -4.73
CA SER A 154 13.75 30.16 -4.92
C SER A 154 15.27 29.89 -4.86
N GLY A 155 16.09 30.84 -5.34
CA GLY A 155 17.55 30.68 -5.29
C GLY A 155 18.09 30.49 -3.86
N ALA A 156 17.54 31.21 -2.87
CA ALA A 156 17.93 31.08 -1.47
C ALA A 156 17.55 29.71 -0.88
N GLU A 157 16.36 29.21 -1.16
CA GLU A 157 15.92 27.86 -0.75
C GLU A 157 16.80 26.78 -1.36
N ALA A 158 17.07 26.89 -2.67
CA ALA A 158 17.91 25.92 -3.39
C ALA A 158 19.34 25.89 -2.83
N GLN A 159 19.91 27.04 -2.52
CA GLN A 159 21.24 27.14 -1.91
C GLN A 159 21.25 26.51 -0.52
N THR A 160 20.30 26.87 0.35
CA THR A 160 20.20 26.30 1.71
C THR A 160 20.09 24.78 1.66
N LEU A 161 19.24 24.22 0.78
CA LEU A 161 19.09 22.78 0.67
C LEU A 161 20.33 22.11 0.08
N ALA A 162 21.05 22.75 -0.86
CA ALA A 162 22.28 22.22 -1.41
C ALA A 162 23.40 22.14 -0.35
N GLU A 163 23.54 23.19 0.46
CA GLU A 163 24.51 23.23 1.56
C GLU A 163 24.21 22.17 2.62
N ALA A 164 22.94 22.03 3.04
CA ALA A 164 22.52 21.01 3.99
C ALA A 164 22.66 19.60 3.42
N PHE A 165 22.35 19.38 2.14
CA PHE A 165 22.52 18.11 1.46
C PHE A 165 24.00 17.68 1.41
N ALA A 166 24.92 18.63 1.21
CA ALA A 166 26.35 18.37 1.15
C ALA A 166 26.94 17.81 2.47
N VAL A 167 26.28 18.11 3.61
CA VAL A 167 26.65 17.58 4.94
C VAL A 167 25.77 16.40 5.37
N ASP A 168 25.06 15.80 4.44
CA ASP A 168 24.25 14.59 4.64
C ASP A 168 23.01 14.80 5.55
N ASP A 169 22.49 16.02 5.64
CA ASP A 169 21.35 16.38 6.49
C ASP A 169 20.08 15.60 6.08
N PRO A 170 19.45 14.84 7.00
CA PRO A 170 18.25 14.05 6.70
C PRO A 170 17.04 14.90 6.30
N TRP A 171 16.92 16.12 6.83
CA TRP A 171 15.83 17.04 6.49
C TRP A 171 15.94 17.51 5.04
N ALA A 172 17.14 17.92 4.63
CA ALA A 172 17.40 18.35 3.25
C ALA A 172 17.17 17.20 2.26
N LYS A 173 17.66 16.00 2.57
CA LYS A 173 17.43 14.80 1.76
C LYS A 173 15.94 14.49 1.57
N THR A 174 15.21 14.48 2.69
CA THR A 174 13.78 14.15 2.65
C THR A 174 12.99 15.25 1.93
N LEU A 175 13.35 16.51 2.11
CA LEU A 175 12.68 17.62 1.45
C LEU A 175 12.94 17.61 -0.07
N LEU A 176 14.19 17.41 -0.50
CA LEU A 176 14.53 17.29 -1.92
C LEU A 176 13.83 16.09 -2.58
N ARG A 177 13.77 14.95 -1.89
CA ARG A 177 13.00 13.78 -2.32
C ARG A 177 11.52 14.15 -2.51
N THR A 178 10.95 14.88 -1.55
CA THR A 178 9.54 15.30 -1.55
C THR A 178 9.25 16.31 -2.65
N HIS A 179 10.18 17.25 -2.92
CA HIS A 179 10.06 18.28 -3.97
C HIS A 179 10.25 17.70 -5.38
N GLY A 180 10.90 16.56 -5.51
CA GLY A 180 11.11 15.89 -6.79
C GLY A 180 9.80 15.40 -7.43
N PRO A 181 9.86 15.03 -8.72
CA PRO A 181 8.68 14.62 -9.48
C PRO A 181 7.90 13.47 -8.85
N SER A 182 8.58 12.42 -8.40
CA SER A 182 7.92 11.27 -7.72
C SER A 182 7.38 11.65 -6.34
N GLY A 183 8.06 12.53 -5.58
CA GLY A 183 7.58 13.02 -4.29
C GLY A 183 6.30 13.85 -4.43
N GLN A 184 6.21 14.69 -5.45
CA GLN A 184 4.98 15.44 -5.75
C GLN A 184 3.84 14.51 -6.19
N SER A 185 4.14 13.46 -6.93
CA SER A 185 3.19 12.41 -7.27
C SER A 185 2.72 11.65 -6.03
N PHE A 186 3.64 11.30 -5.13
CA PHE A 186 3.32 10.66 -3.85
C PHE A 186 2.34 11.51 -3.04
N LEU A 187 2.64 12.80 -2.83
CA LEU A 187 1.77 13.71 -2.07
C LEU A 187 0.39 13.84 -2.74
N ARG A 188 0.33 14.01 -4.06
CA ARG A 188 -0.94 14.11 -4.78
C ARG A 188 -1.79 12.84 -4.64
N ALA A 189 -1.17 11.70 -4.81
CA ALA A 189 -1.84 10.41 -4.67
C ALA A 189 -2.39 10.18 -3.26
N ARG A 190 -1.64 10.62 -2.23
CA ARG A 190 -2.08 10.58 -0.83
C ARG A 190 -3.26 11.48 -0.56
N LEU A 191 -3.19 12.73 -1.01
CA LEU A 191 -4.30 13.67 -0.89
C LEU A 191 -5.57 13.06 -1.47
N ALA A 192 -5.52 12.56 -2.71
CA ALA A 192 -6.67 11.95 -3.36
C ALA A 192 -7.22 10.73 -2.60
N ALA A 193 -6.33 9.87 -2.07
CA ALA A 193 -6.74 8.67 -1.35
C ALA A 193 -7.38 8.99 0.02
N LEU A 194 -6.90 10.03 0.73
CA LEU A 194 -7.42 10.44 2.03
C LEU A 194 -8.65 11.36 1.92
N GLU A 195 -8.81 12.11 0.83
CA GLU A 195 -10.01 12.92 0.58
C GLU A 195 -11.26 12.05 0.33
N LYS A 196 -11.10 10.90 -0.33
CA LYS A 196 -12.22 10.00 -0.68
C LYS A 196 -11.89 8.53 -0.41
N PRO A 197 -11.58 8.17 0.83
CA PRO A 197 -11.30 6.78 1.16
C PRO A 197 -12.57 5.94 1.03
N PRO A 198 -12.49 4.76 0.39
CA PRO A 198 -13.65 3.90 0.21
C PRO A 198 -14.03 3.14 1.49
N ALA A 199 -13.03 2.75 2.30
CA ALA A 199 -13.19 1.91 3.48
C ALA A 199 -12.09 2.21 4.52
N PRO A 200 -12.26 1.77 5.79
CA PRO A 200 -11.28 1.96 6.87
C PRO A 200 -9.87 1.46 6.52
N GLU A 201 -9.76 0.32 5.87
CA GLU A 201 -8.49 -0.31 5.49
C GLU A 201 -7.66 0.59 4.56
N ALA A 202 -8.31 1.30 3.65
CA ALA A 202 -7.65 2.27 2.79
C ALA A 202 -7.11 3.48 3.58
N VAL A 203 -7.84 3.92 4.62
CA VAL A 203 -7.38 4.99 5.52
C VAL A 203 -6.16 4.52 6.31
N PHE A 204 -6.23 3.34 6.92
CA PHE A 204 -5.12 2.79 7.71
C PHE A 204 -3.85 2.67 6.88
N LEU A 205 -3.94 2.04 5.71
CA LEU A 205 -2.81 1.94 4.79
C LEU A 205 -2.29 3.32 4.38
N ALA A 206 -3.19 4.25 4.04
CA ALA A 206 -2.80 5.59 3.66
C ALA A 206 -2.03 6.32 4.77
N LEU A 207 -2.45 6.25 6.02
CA LEU A 207 -1.78 6.89 7.14
C LEU A 207 -0.43 6.24 7.45
N ASP A 208 -0.36 4.91 7.52
CA ASP A 208 0.89 4.21 7.81
C ASP A 208 1.97 4.51 6.75
N LEU A 209 1.61 4.45 5.47
CA LEU A 209 2.54 4.76 4.40
C LEU A 209 2.98 6.24 4.42
N LEU A 210 2.10 7.18 4.84
CA LEU A 210 2.45 8.59 4.98
C LEU A 210 3.53 8.78 6.05
N GLY A 211 3.32 8.24 7.24
CA GLY A 211 4.32 8.30 8.32
C GLY A 211 5.60 7.53 7.98
N HIS A 212 5.50 6.46 7.21
CA HIS A 212 6.67 5.69 6.76
C HIS A 212 7.53 6.48 5.76
N TYR A 213 6.91 7.23 4.86
CA TYR A 213 7.63 8.06 3.88
C TYR A 213 8.55 9.08 4.54
N PHE A 214 8.14 9.65 5.68
CA PHE A 214 8.90 10.63 6.46
C PHE A 214 9.61 10.03 7.68
N ALA A 215 9.66 8.72 7.84
CA ALA A 215 10.13 8.04 9.04
C ALA A 215 11.58 8.37 9.43
N ALA A 216 12.44 8.71 8.47
CA ALA A 216 13.82 9.09 8.71
C ALA A 216 13.96 10.37 9.59
N LEU A 217 12.91 11.17 9.70
CA LEU A 217 12.90 12.42 10.46
C LEU A 217 12.42 12.25 11.91
N ARG A 218 11.91 11.07 12.27
CA ARG A 218 11.45 10.80 13.64
C ARG A 218 12.57 11.03 14.64
N TYR A 219 12.24 11.74 15.71
CA TYR A 219 13.17 12.04 16.81
C TYR A 219 14.33 12.98 16.47
N LEU A 220 14.36 13.56 15.27
CA LEU A 220 15.34 14.57 14.93
C LEU A 220 14.84 15.97 15.32
N ALA A 221 15.77 16.80 15.82
CA ALA A 221 15.48 18.22 16.05
C ALA A 221 15.22 18.92 14.71
N LEU A 222 14.35 19.93 14.73
CA LEU A 222 14.09 20.75 13.54
C LEU A 222 15.36 21.48 13.09
N PRO A 223 15.56 21.66 11.78
CA PRO A 223 16.71 22.38 11.26
C PRO A 223 16.64 23.86 11.69
N ALA A 224 17.77 24.40 12.13
CA ALA A 224 17.88 25.81 12.53
C ALA A 224 18.42 26.67 11.38
N GLY A 225 18.00 27.94 11.33
CA GLY A 225 18.55 28.91 10.38
C GLY A 225 18.07 28.78 8.94
N TRP A 226 17.12 27.91 8.67
CA TRP A 226 16.52 27.79 7.35
C TRP A 226 15.58 28.97 7.05
N PRO A 227 15.37 29.35 5.77
CA PRO A 227 14.34 30.32 5.38
C PRO A 227 12.95 29.93 5.89
N GLU A 228 12.09 30.91 6.14
CA GLU A 228 10.76 30.71 6.74
C GLU A 228 9.91 29.67 5.97
N THR A 229 9.97 29.70 4.65
CA THR A 229 9.25 28.73 3.78
C THR A 229 9.74 27.30 4.04
N LEU A 230 11.05 27.08 4.07
CA LEU A 230 11.63 25.76 4.34
C LEU A 230 11.41 25.33 5.81
N GLN A 231 11.42 26.28 6.76
CA GLN A 231 11.04 26.01 8.15
C GLN A 231 9.60 25.50 8.27
N ARG A 232 8.67 26.14 7.55
CA ARG A 232 7.27 25.70 7.49
C ARG A 232 7.12 24.30 6.88
N GLU A 233 7.89 24.01 5.84
CA GLU A 233 7.91 22.68 5.21
C GLU A 233 8.54 21.62 6.13
N ALA A 234 9.60 21.99 6.88
CA ALA A 234 10.19 21.11 7.89
C ALA A 234 9.22 20.78 9.03
N LEU A 235 8.47 21.76 9.53
CA LEU A 235 7.40 21.53 10.50
C LEU A 235 6.32 20.59 9.95
N ALA A 236 5.89 20.79 8.70
CA ALA A 236 4.94 19.90 8.05
C ALA A 236 5.45 18.46 7.99
N MET A 237 6.71 18.24 7.64
CA MET A 237 7.31 16.90 7.63
C MET A 237 7.44 16.31 9.04
N ALA A 238 7.73 17.14 10.06
CA ALA A 238 7.80 16.72 11.47
C ALA A 238 6.45 16.21 11.97
N ASP A 239 5.35 16.88 11.60
CA ASP A 239 4.00 16.42 11.91
C ASP A 239 3.70 15.10 11.17
N LEU A 240 4.00 15.05 9.87
CA LEU A 240 3.69 13.89 9.03
C LEU A 240 4.49 12.63 9.39
N CYS A 241 5.71 12.76 9.91
CA CYS A 241 6.53 11.60 10.29
C CYS A 241 5.98 10.83 11.51
N GLN A 242 5.10 11.44 12.30
CA GLN A 242 4.45 10.82 13.46
C GLN A 242 3.14 10.12 13.11
N VAL A 243 2.67 10.26 11.87
CA VAL A 243 1.39 9.73 11.42
C VAL A 243 1.42 8.21 11.34
N SER A 244 0.34 7.58 11.80
CA SER A 244 0.07 6.15 11.62
C SER A 244 -1.44 5.88 11.70
N GLN A 245 -1.85 4.65 11.40
CA GLN A 245 -3.23 4.19 11.55
C GLN A 245 -3.82 4.44 12.95
N GLN A 246 -2.98 4.55 13.98
CA GLN A 246 -3.38 4.81 15.37
C GLN A 246 -4.18 6.10 15.53
N LEU A 247 -4.02 7.08 14.63
CA LEU A 247 -4.80 8.31 14.61
C LEU A 247 -6.27 8.07 14.26
N ALA A 248 -6.57 7.14 13.36
CA ALA A 248 -7.92 6.85 12.89
C ALA A 248 -8.60 5.72 13.68
N LEU A 249 -7.83 4.80 14.27
CA LEU A 249 -8.34 3.64 15.00
C LEU A 249 -9.38 3.98 16.08
N PRO A 250 -9.16 4.96 16.99
CA PRO A 250 -10.13 5.28 18.05
C PRO A 250 -11.47 5.80 17.52
N ILE A 251 -11.45 6.39 16.33
CA ILE A 251 -12.65 6.93 15.67
C ILE A 251 -13.38 5.77 14.97
N LEU A 252 -12.67 5.01 14.14
CA LEU A 252 -13.25 3.96 13.32
C LEU A 252 -13.67 2.73 14.12
N ALA A 253 -13.04 2.44 15.26
CA ALA A 253 -13.48 1.38 16.17
C ALA A 253 -14.87 1.62 16.79
N LYS A 254 -15.34 2.86 16.81
CA LYS A 254 -16.64 3.24 17.39
C LYS A 254 -17.78 3.29 16.37
N THR A 255 -17.51 3.05 15.10
CA THR A 255 -18.49 3.19 14.03
C THR A 255 -18.28 2.14 12.94
N THR A 256 -19.37 1.68 12.36
CA THR A 256 -19.39 0.86 11.13
C THR A 256 -19.64 1.71 9.89
N ALA A 257 -19.57 3.04 10.02
CA ALA A 257 -19.81 3.97 8.92
C ALA A 257 -18.78 3.81 7.81
N VAL A 258 -19.25 3.86 6.57
CA VAL A 258 -18.43 3.86 5.35
C VAL A 258 -18.77 5.07 4.50
N GLY A 259 -17.96 5.35 3.49
CA GLY A 259 -18.20 6.41 2.53
C GLY A 259 -18.28 7.82 3.14
N PRO A 260 -19.30 8.65 2.82
CA PRO A 260 -19.39 10.04 3.26
C PRO A 260 -19.43 10.21 4.78
N LEU A 261 -20.14 9.33 5.48
CA LEU A 261 -20.26 9.41 6.94
C LEU A 261 -18.93 9.09 7.64
N MET A 262 -18.21 8.09 7.17
CA MET A 262 -16.84 7.79 7.65
C MET A 262 -15.91 9.00 7.47
N ARG A 263 -15.95 9.64 6.30
CA ARG A 263 -15.13 10.84 6.03
C ARG A 263 -15.42 11.97 7.00
N ARG A 264 -16.70 12.23 7.30
CA ARG A 264 -17.11 13.26 8.27
C ARG A 264 -16.55 12.98 9.67
N HIS A 265 -16.53 11.72 10.10
CA HIS A 265 -15.94 11.35 11.38
C HIS A 265 -14.42 11.52 11.42
N LEU A 266 -13.75 11.29 10.29
CA LEU A 266 -12.30 11.40 10.16
C LEU A 266 -11.82 12.83 9.89
N GLU A 267 -12.70 13.74 9.46
CA GLU A 267 -12.34 15.11 9.08
C GLU A 267 -11.46 15.85 10.11
N PRO A 268 -11.74 15.79 11.43
CA PRO A 268 -10.90 16.47 12.42
C PRO A 268 -9.45 15.99 12.46
N VAL A 269 -9.21 14.73 12.09
CA VAL A 269 -7.88 14.12 12.04
C VAL A 269 -7.23 14.32 10.68
N LEU A 270 -7.99 14.16 9.59
CA LEU A 270 -7.44 14.22 8.25
C LEU A 270 -7.20 15.65 7.76
N ALA A 271 -8.04 16.62 8.10
CA ALA A 271 -7.92 17.99 7.61
C ALA A 271 -6.55 18.63 7.92
N PRO A 272 -5.99 18.53 9.14
CA PRO A 272 -4.64 19.02 9.41
C PRO A 272 -3.57 18.34 8.54
N LEU A 273 -3.66 17.02 8.37
CA LEU A 273 -2.69 16.25 7.56
C LEU A 273 -2.75 16.64 6.08
N LEU A 274 -3.96 16.83 5.54
CA LEU A 274 -4.16 17.29 4.17
C LEU A 274 -3.54 18.68 3.97
N MET A 275 -3.69 19.59 4.97
CA MET A 275 -3.06 20.91 4.95
C MET A 275 -1.52 20.81 4.92
N GLN A 276 -0.91 19.98 5.77
CA GLN A 276 0.55 19.79 5.79
C GLN A 276 1.06 19.26 4.44
N MET A 277 0.34 18.32 3.82
CA MET A 277 0.70 17.86 2.47
C MET A 277 0.56 18.95 1.42
N GLN A 278 -0.42 19.87 1.54
CA GLN A 278 -0.53 21.02 0.62
C GLN A 278 0.60 22.02 0.81
N VAL A 279 1.09 22.24 2.04
CA VAL A 279 2.30 23.04 2.30
C VAL A 279 3.48 22.48 1.50
N LEU A 280 3.74 21.17 1.59
CA LEU A 280 4.84 20.51 0.86
C LEU A 280 4.67 20.54 -0.67
N ARG A 281 3.45 20.75 -1.15
CA ARG A 281 3.15 20.96 -2.57
C ARG A 281 3.23 22.42 -3.02
N GLY A 282 3.47 23.36 -2.09
CA GLY A 282 3.45 24.79 -2.36
C GLY A 282 2.08 25.34 -2.76
N LYS A 283 1.01 24.76 -2.20
CA LYS A 283 -0.38 25.12 -2.52
C LYS A 283 -1.18 25.62 -1.29
N ALA A 284 -0.51 25.87 -0.17
CA ALA A 284 -1.12 26.38 1.07
C ALA A 284 -0.67 27.80 1.37
#